data_b99d1737ab6fc5e2508bf023419adf4d
#
_entry.id   b99d1737ab6fc5e2508bf023419adf4d
#
_cell.length_a   1.000
_cell.length_b   1.000
_cell.length_c   1.000
_cell.angle_alpha   90.00
_cell.angle_beta   90.00
_cell.angle_gamma   90.00
#
_symmetry.space_group_name_H-M   'P 1'
#
loop_
_entity.id
_entity.type
_entity.pdbx_description
1 polymer ?
#
loop_
_entity_poly.entity_id
_entity_poly.type
_entity_poly.pdbx_seq_one_letter_code
_entity_poly.pdbx_strand_id
1 'polypeptide(L)'
;IAENGTILAESKPFNENNLIISEVDVNMLSNLKRKNNCNINEALGTACFFEQSLNTTSVTRKINPSPFTPKDFSEPLTIAAHGLKKRIAHTWAKKAVIGISGGLDSTLALIITAYAMKLLNRPMTDIICVTMPCFGTTKRTRGNSEILCEALGVDFREVNIADAVKQHFKDINQPENTFDVTFENAQARERTQVIMDIANQCGGIVIGTGDLSESALGWATYNGDHMSMYGVNAGIPKTLVRQLVNFVAENTDGELKAVLLDILGTPVSPELLPTDDKGDIAQKTEDLVGPYELHDFFIYNFVYYNFTPKKIYRLAKIAFDGVYSDEVIKKWLTVFARRFVNNQFKRSCMPDGPMVNEVSLSPRGALRLPSDAAATVLLKEIENL
;
A
#
# COMPACT_ATOMS: atom_id res chain seq x y z
N ILE A 1 -7.76 -18.68 -28.31
CA ILE A 1 -8.21 -17.33 -27.97
C ILE A 1 -7.28 -16.82 -26.87
N ALA A 2 -6.69 -15.69 -27.10
CA ALA A 2 -5.79 -15.06 -26.12
C ALA A 2 -6.17 -13.59 -25.90
N GLU A 3 -5.91 -13.09 -24.68
CA GLU A 3 -6.13 -11.72 -24.28
C GLU A 3 -4.91 -11.20 -23.51
N ASN A 4 -4.31 -10.11 -23.98
CA ASN A 4 -3.15 -9.48 -23.33
C ASN A 4 -2.04 -10.48 -22.94
N GLY A 5 -1.69 -11.40 -23.84
CA GLY A 5 -0.67 -12.42 -23.61
C GLY A 5 -1.11 -13.65 -22.80
N THR A 6 -2.35 -13.68 -22.32
CA THR A 6 -2.91 -14.80 -21.56
C THR A 6 -3.81 -15.65 -22.47
N ILE A 7 -3.58 -16.97 -22.51
CA ILE A 7 -4.45 -17.91 -23.23
C ILE A 7 -5.73 -18.11 -22.42
N LEU A 8 -6.87 -17.74 -22.99
CA LEU A 8 -8.20 -17.88 -22.36
C LEU A 8 -8.85 -19.21 -22.73
N ALA A 9 -8.70 -19.66 -23.97
CA ALA A 9 -9.19 -20.94 -24.45
C ALA A 9 -8.32 -21.45 -25.59
N GLU A 10 -8.08 -22.76 -25.62
CA GLU A 10 -7.30 -23.45 -26.63
C GLU A 10 -7.99 -24.76 -27.04
N SER A 11 -8.10 -25.03 -28.33
CA SER A 11 -8.59 -26.32 -28.84
C SER A 11 -7.48 -27.37 -28.78
N LYS A 12 -7.80 -28.56 -28.33
CA LYS A 12 -6.87 -29.70 -28.38
C LYS A 12 -6.86 -30.31 -29.78
N PRO A 13 -5.71 -30.79 -30.24
CA PRO A 13 -5.65 -31.59 -31.47
C PRO A 13 -6.63 -32.80 -31.41
N PHE A 14 -7.30 -33.09 -32.51
CA PHE A 14 -8.21 -34.23 -32.61
C PHE A 14 -9.45 -34.14 -31.71
N ASN A 15 -9.89 -32.90 -31.35
CA ASN A 15 -11.10 -32.68 -30.60
C ASN A 15 -12.33 -32.87 -31.53
N GLU A 16 -13.35 -33.58 -31.04
CA GLU A 16 -14.60 -33.77 -31.76
C GLU A 16 -15.42 -32.46 -31.83
N ASN A 17 -15.28 -31.59 -30.84
CA ASN A 17 -15.87 -30.25 -30.81
C ASN A 17 -14.92 -29.21 -31.40
N ASN A 18 -15.18 -28.72 -32.59
CA ASN A 18 -14.38 -27.69 -33.26
C ASN A 18 -14.70 -26.25 -32.82
N LEU A 19 -15.47 -26.08 -31.72
CA LEU A 19 -15.84 -24.77 -31.18
C LEU A 19 -15.17 -24.52 -29.82
N ILE A 20 -14.48 -23.42 -29.74
CA ILE A 20 -14.00 -22.85 -28.45
C ILE A 20 -14.65 -21.50 -28.20
N ILE A 21 -15.10 -21.26 -26.97
CA ILE A 21 -15.77 -20.02 -26.58
C ILE A 21 -14.99 -19.44 -25.38
N SER A 22 -14.84 -18.12 -25.37
CA SER A 22 -14.24 -17.42 -24.24
C SER A 22 -14.80 -16.01 -24.11
N GLU A 23 -14.67 -15.42 -22.94
CA GLU A 23 -15.00 -14.03 -22.66
C GLU A 23 -13.77 -13.15 -22.79
N VAL A 24 -13.90 -12.04 -23.52
CA VAL A 24 -12.83 -11.06 -23.73
C VAL A 24 -13.23 -9.72 -23.11
N ASP A 25 -12.33 -9.11 -22.32
CA ASP A 25 -12.56 -7.80 -21.73
C ASP A 25 -12.15 -6.66 -22.70
N VAL A 26 -13.09 -6.25 -23.54
CA VAL A 26 -12.88 -5.20 -24.54
C VAL A 26 -12.49 -3.85 -23.92
N ASN A 27 -13.03 -3.50 -22.74
CA ASN A 27 -12.68 -2.26 -22.06
C ASN A 27 -11.23 -2.28 -21.58
N MET A 28 -10.79 -3.39 -20.99
CA MET A 28 -9.40 -3.58 -20.58
C MET A 28 -8.46 -3.42 -21.78
N LEU A 29 -8.73 -4.15 -22.88
CA LEU A 29 -7.90 -4.07 -24.10
C LEU A 29 -7.85 -2.66 -24.69
N SER A 30 -8.99 -1.96 -24.74
CA SER A 30 -9.07 -0.58 -25.21
C SER A 30 -8.24 0.37 -24.33
N ASN A 31 -8.31 0.22 -23.01
CA ASN A 31 -7.57 1.06 -22.07
C ASN A 31 -6.06 0.78 -22.14
N LEU A 32 -5.65 -0.49 -22.19
CA LEU A 32 -4.25 -0.87 -22.36
C LEU A 32 -3.68 -0.37 -23.70
N LYS A 33 -4.46 -0.45 -24.79
CA LYS A 33 -4.06 0.07 -26.11
C LYS A 33 -3.80 1.59 -26.05
N ARG A 34 -4.67 2.36 -25.40
CA ARG A 34 -4.48 3.81 -25.22
C ARG A 34 -3.24 4.11 -24.36
N LYS A 35 -3.04 3.36 -23.27
CA LYS A 35 -1.93 3.55 -22.32
C LYS A 35 -0.57 3.29 -22.99
N ASN A 36 -0.51 2.27 -23.85
CA ASN A 36 0.72 1.86 -24.51
C ASN A 36 0.98 2.58 -25.86
N ASN A 37 0.14 3.55 -26.26
CA ASN A 37 0.22 4.24 -27.56
C ASN A 37 0.36 3.29 -28.78
N CYS A 38 -0.18 2.08 -28.67
CA CYS A 38 -0.15 1.11 -29.77
C CYS A 38 -1.14 1.48 -30.86
N ASN A 39 -0.77 2.40 -31.74
CA ASN A 39 -1.49 2.69 -32.97
C ASN A 39 -1.11 1.68 -34.05
N ILE A 40 -1.65 0.48 -33.96
CA ILE A 40 -1.59 -0.47 -35.08
C ILE A 40 -2.66 -0.03 -36.07
N ASN A 41 -2.30 0.84 -37.00
CA ASN A 41 -3.18 1.30 -38.08
C ASN A 41 -3.21 0.36 -39.29
N GLU A 42 -2.49 -0.74 -39.26
CA GLU A 42 -2.51 -1.71 -40.33
C GLU A 42 -3.44 -2.86 -39.96
N ALA A 43 -4.66 -2.79 -40.44
CA ALA A 43 -5.55 -3.95 -40.49
C ALA A 43 -5.01 -4.96 -41.51
N LEU A 44 -4.24 -5.91 -41.00
CA LEU A 44 -3.78 -7.06 -41.77
C LEU A 44 -4.96 -8.03 -41.97
N GLY A 45 -5.90 -7.69 -42.85
CA GLY A 45 -7.01 -8.57 -43.18
C GLY A 45 -8.35 -7.87 -43.45
N THR A 46 -9.29 -8.62 -43.96
CA THR A 46 -10.68 -8.15 -44.17
C THR A 46 -11.44 -8.16 -42.86
N ALA A 47 -11.89 -7.00 -42.39
CA ALA A 47 -12.75 -6.91 -41.20
C ALA A 47 -14.16 -7.31 -41.55
N CYS A 48 -14.70 -8.35 -40.90
CA CYS A 48 -16.11 -8.70 -40.94
C CYS A 48 -16.79 -8.10 -39.71
N PHE A 49 -17.79 -7.28 -39.93
CA PHE A 49 -18.58 -6.68 -38.85
C PHE A 49 -19.86 -7.50 -38.65
N PHE A 50 -20.07 -7.99 -37.42
CA PHE A 50 -21.33 -8.61 -37.02
C PHE A 50 -21.94 -7.73 -35.93
N GLU A 51 -23.12 -7.23 -36.14
CA GLU A 51 -23.90 -6.54 -35.13
C GLU A 51 -24.86 -7.54 -34.51
N GLN A 52 -24.55 -7.95 -33.27
CA GLN A 52 -25.42 -8.79 -32.46
C GLN A 52 -25.59 -8.19 -31.09
N SER A 53 -26.83 -7.89 -30.72
CA SER A 53 -27.19 -7.48 -29.37
C SER A 53 -27.17 -8.71 -28.45
N LEU A 54 -26.10 -8.88 -27.69
CA LEU A 54 -25.99 -9.92 -26.67
C LEU A 54 -26.38 -9.34 -25.30
N ASN A 55 -27.55 -9.68 -24.82
CA ASN A 55 -27.97 -9.38 -23.44
C ASN A 55 -27.36 -10.39 -22.47
N THR A 56 -26.02 -10.46 -22.38
CA THR A 56 -25.36 -11.27 -21.38
C THR A 56 -25.15 -10.45 -20.11
N THR A 57 -25.84 -10.81 -19.04
CA THR A 57 -25.70 -10.21 -17.71
C THR A 57 -24.74 -10.99 -16.82
N SER A 58 -24.42 -12.23 -17.19
CA SER A 58 -23.52 -13.11 -16.42
C SER A 58 -22.09 -13.08 -16.96
N VAL A 59 -21.12 -13.05 -16.05
CA VAL A 59 -19.70 -13.24 -16.33
C VAL A 59 -19.34 -14.62 -15.79
N THR A 60 -18.80 -15.50 -16.64
CA THR A 60 -18.38 -16.85 -16.26
C THR A 60 -16.89 -16.91 -15.90
N ARG A 61 -16.14 -15.89 -16.28
CA ARG A 61 -14.72 -15.75 -16.00
C ARG A 61 -14.47 -15.60 -14.50
N LYS A 62 -13.50 -16.37 -13.96
CA LYS A 62 -13.03 -16.21 -12.60
C LYS A 62 -12.31 -14.88 -12.45
N ILE A 63 -12.75 -14.06 -11.51
CA ILE A 63 -12.11 -12.79 -11.15
C ILE A 63 -11.20 -13.01 -9.93
N ASN A 64 -9.94 -12.58 -10.04
CA ASN A 64 -8.98 -12.69 -8.94
C ASN A 64 -9.26 -11.62 -7.88
N PRO A 65 -9.61 -11.98 -6.62
CA PRO A 65 -9.84 -11.02 -5.54
C PRO A 65 -8.54 -10.35 -5.05
N SER A 66 -7.38 -10.97 -5.30
CA SER A 66 -6.07 -10.50 -4.81
C SER A 66 -5.11 -10.21 -5.98
N PRO A 67 -5.38 -9.16 -6.78
CA PRO A 67 -4.67 -8.93 -8.05
C PRO A 67 -3.17 -8.59 -7.87
N PHE A 68 -2.76 -8.14 -6.69
CA PHE A 68 -1.38 -7.80 -6.38
C PHE A 68 -0.52 -8.98 -5.91
N THR A 69 -1.11 -10.16 -5.69
CA THR A 69 -0.35 -11.33 -5.25
C THR A 69 0.62 -11.79 -6.36
N PRO A 70 1.93 -11.71 -6.13
CA PRO A 70 2.92 -12.10 -7.13
C PRO A 70 3.01 -13.61 -7.26
N LYS A 71 3.59 -14.08 -8.35
CA LYS A 71 3.95 -15.50 -8.51
C LYS A 71 5.16 -15.90 -7.65
N ASP A 72 6.07 -14.95 -7.46
CA ASP A 72 7.28 -15.09 -6.64
C ASP A 72 7.35 -13.92 -5.65
N PHE A 73 7.21 -14.22 -4.36
CA PHE A 73 7.28 -13.21 -3.29
C PHE A 73 8.69 -12.63 -3.07
N SER A 74 9.73 -13.29 -3.58
CA SER A 74 11.09 -12.75 -3.51
C SER A 74 11.31 -11.55 -4.46
N GLU A 75 10.55 -11.49 -5.56
CA GLU A 75 10.71 -10.46 -6.59
C GLU A 75 10.40 -9.04 -6.09
N PRO A 76 9.23 -8.76 -5.45
CA PRO A 76 8.94 -7.44 -4.89
C PRO A 76 9.98 -6.98 -3.85
N LEU A 77 10.44 -7.90 -2.98
CA LEU A 77 11.46 -7.61 -1.98
C LEU A 77 12.80 -7.24 -2.65
N THR A 78 13.19 -8.00 -3.67
CA THR A 78 14.43 -7.77 -4.43
C THR A 78 14.38 -6.42 -5.15
N ILE A 79 13.29 -6.12 -5.85
CA ILE A 79 13.11 -4.83 -6.54
C ILE A 79 13.20 -3.67 -5.54
N ALA A 80 12.48 -3.76 -4.43
CA ALA A 80 12.48 -2.71 -3.40
C ALA A 80 13.87 -2.51 -2.77
N ALA A 81 14.57 -3.59 -2.45
CA ALA A 81 15.92 -3.54 -1.90
C ALA A 81 16.94 -2.95 -2.88
N HIS A 82 16.88 -3.30 -4.17
CA HIS A 82 17.74 -2.72 -5.21
C HIS A 82 17.44 -1.23 -5.45
N GLY A 83 16.17 -0.82 -5.39
CA GLY A 83 15.77 0.58 -5.46
C GLY A 83 16.38 1.40 -4.32
N LEU A 84 16.25 0.91 -3.08
CA LEU A 84 16.86 1.57 -1.92
C LEU A 84 18.39 1.55 -1.97
N LYS A 85 19.02 0.41 -2.33
CA LYS A 85 20.47 0.32 -2.57
C LYS A 85 20.95 1.44 -3.50
N LYS A 86 20.26 1.62 -4.63
CA LYS A 86 20.62 2.67 -5.60
C LYS A 86 20.49 4.06 -5.00
N ARG A 87 19.42 4.33 -4.22
CA ARG A 87 19.21 5.63 -3.55
C ARG A 87 20.32 5.91 -2.54
N ILE A 88 20.63 4.97 -1.65
CA ILE A 88 21.69 5.13 -0.64
C ILE A 88 23.05 5.38 -1.30
N ALA A 89 23.40 4.61 -2.33
CA ALA A 89 24.66 4.79 -3.06
C ALA A 89 24.73 6.15 -3.77
N HIS A 90 23.61 6.60 -4.38
CA HIS A 90 23.55 7.88 -5.09
C HIS A 90 23.67 9.09 -4.17
N THR A 91 23.04 9.03 -3.00
CA THR A 91 23.03 10.16 -2.03
C THR A 91 24.24 10.16 -1.10
N TRP A 92 25.08 9.13 -1.15
CA TRP A 92 26.22 8.94 -0.25
C TRP A 92 25.80 8.89 1.22
N ALA A 93 24.56 8.48 1.50
CA ALA A 93 24.03 8.43 2.85
C ALA A 93 24.82 7.45 3.73
N LYS A 94 25.24 7.93 4.90
CA LYS A 94 26.04 7.13 5.86
C LYS A 94 25.17 6.17 6.65
N LYS A 95 23.90 6.51 6.90
CA LYS A 95 22.96 5.73 7.69
C LYS A 95 21.58 5.72 7.03
N ALA A 96 20.79 4.68 7.31
CA ALA A 96 19.36 4.64 7.02
C ALA A 96 18.60 4.77 8.34
N VAL A 97 17.71 5.74 8.45
CA VAL A 97 16.94 6.01 9.67
C VAL A 97 15.49 5.62 9.44
N ILE A 98 14.93 4.80 10.33
CA ILE A 98 13.56 4.27 10.21
C ILE A 98 12.81 4.52 11.52
N GLY A 99 11.61 5.10 11.43
CA GLY A 99 10.67 5.07 12.55
C GLY A 99 10.07 3.67 12.69
N ILE A 100 10.35 2.98 13.80
CA ILE A 100 9.86 1.61 14.05
C ILE A 100 8.73 1.63 15.08
N SER A 101 7.53 1.21 14.66
CA SER A 101 6.35 1.13 15.52
C SER A 101 6.05 -0.28 16.04
N GLY A 102 6.69 -1.31 15.48
CA GLY A 102 6.34 -2.71 15.71
C GLY A 102 5.13 -3.18 14.89
N GLY A 103 4.62 -2.36 13.98
CA GLY A 103 3.59 -2.72 13.00
C GLY A 103 4.17 -3.29 11.71
N LEU A 104 3.28 -3.85 10.86
CA LEU A 104 3.66 -4.56 9.62
C LEU A 104 4.47 -3.68 8.65
N ASP A 105 4.08 -2.40 8.48
CA ASP A 105 4.69 -1.52 7.48
C ASP A 105 6.13 -1.16 7.83
N SER A 106 6.37 -0.79 9.09
CA SER A 106 7.71 -0.50 9.58
C SER A 106 8.60 -1.75 9.61
N THR A 107 8.01 -2.92 9.90
CA THR A 107 8.69 -4.21 9.83
C THR A 107 9.15 -4.52 8.41
N LEU A 108 8.26 -4.40 7.41
CA LEU A 108 8.63 -4.63 6.02
C LEU A 108 9.69 -3.63 5.55
N ALA A 109 9.56 -2.35 5.90
CA ALA A 109 10.55 -1.33 5.56
C ALA A 109 11.93 -1.65 6.14
N LEU A 110 12.00 -2.16 7.38
CA LEU A 110 13.24 -2.60 8.00
C LEU A 110 13.83 -3.83 7.30
N ILE A 111 13.03 -4.83 6.95
CA ILE A 111 13.48 -6.02 6.21
C ILE A 111 14.06 -5.62 4.85
N ILE A 112 13.38 -4.78 4.07
CA ILE A 112 13.86 -4.26 2.78
C ILE A 112 15.17 -3.49 2.96
N THR A 113 15.27 -2.68 4.02
CA THR A 113 16.48 -1.91 4.31
C THR A 113 17.65 -2.82 4.68
N ALA A 114 17.42 -3.87 5.47
CA ALA A 114 18.44 -4.87 5.79
C ALA A 114 18.94 -5.59 4.52
N TYR A 115 18.04 -5.92 3.60
CA TYR A 115 18.43 -6.51 2.31
C TYR A 115 19.26 -5.52 1.47
N ALA A 116 18.87 -4.25 1.43
CA ALA A 116 19.64 -3.22 0.71
C ALA A 116 21.05 -3.03 1.31
N MET A 117 21.20 -3.07 2.64
CA MET A 117 22.50 -2.99 3.31
C MET A 117 23.38 -4.21 3.02
N LYS A 118 22.82 -5.42 3.00
CA LYS A 118 23.52 -6.63 2.56
C LYS A 118 24.03 -6.49 1.11
N LEU A 119 23.21 -5.99 0.20
CA LEU A 119 23.58 -5.74 -1.19
C LEU A 119 24.66 -4.66 -1.37
N LEU A 120 24.82 -3.78 -0.39
CA LEU A 120 25.87 -2.75 -0.31
C LEU A 120 27.13 -3.24 0.41
N ASN A 121 27.13 -4.45 0.96
CA ASN A 121 28.17 -4.96 1.87
C ASN A 121 28.42 -4.03 3.07
N ARG A 122 27.34 -3.47 3.62
CA ARG A 122 27.37 -2.56 4.78
C ARG A 122 26.89 -3.27 6.06
N PRO A 123 27.43 -2.89 7.22
CA PRO A 123 26.99 -3.48 8.49
C PRO A 123 25.55 -3.12 8.82
N MET A 124 24.83 -4.00 9.52
CA MET A 124 23.45 -3.76 9.95
C MET A 124 23.35 -2.57 10.90
N THR A 125 24.39 -2.26 11.66
CA THR A 125 24.49 -1.06 12.52
C THR A 125 24.48 0.27 11.75
N ASP A 126 24.49 0.24 10.42
CA ASP A 126 24.22 1.42 9.60
C ASP A 126 22.71 1.71 9.44
N ILE A 127 21.85 0.83 9.95
CA ILE A 127 20.42 1.05 10.10
C ILE A 127 20.15 1.53 11.52
N ILE A 128 19.52 2.68 11.66
CA ILE A 128 19.08 3.26 12.93
C ILE A 128 17.55 3.16 12.98
N CYS A 129 17.03 2.32 13.84
CA CYS A 129 15.61 2.18 14.12
C CYS A 129 15.25 3.02 15.35
N VAL A 130 14.28 3.92 15.19
CA VAL A 130 13.86 4.82 16.28
C VAL A 130 12.42 4.51 16.65
N THR A 131 12.19 4.01 17.86
CA THR A 131 10.85 3.97 18.44
C THR A 131 10.57 5.26 19.21
N MET A 132 9.36 5.79 19.03
CA MET A 132 8.99 7.09 19.58
C MET A 132 7.67 6.97 20.35
N PRO A 133 7.72 6.40 21.59
CA PRO A 133 6.53 6.25 22.40
C PRO A 133 5.87 7.59 22.72
N CYS A 134 4.53 7.58 22.68
CA CYS A 134 3.65 8.68 23.04
C CYS A 134 2.41 8.09 23.73
N PHE A 135 1.28 8.77 23.68
CA PHE A 135 0.07 8.46 24.46
C PHE A 135 -0.60 7.12 24.10
N GLY A 136 -0.47 6.64 22.85
CA GLY A 136 -1.13 5.42 22.37
C GLY A 136 -0.23 4.19 22.18
N THR A 137 1.05 4.28 22.54
CA THR A 137 2.01 3.18 22.33
C THR A 137 1.79 2.06 23.33
N THR A 138 1.57 0.83 22.86
CA THR A 138 1.37 -0.34 23.72
C THR A 138 2.70 -0.99 24.11
N LYS A 139 2.72 -1.74 25.25
CA LYS A 139 3.90 -2.49 25.68
C LYS A 139 4.28 -3.59 24.68
N ARG A 140 3.30 -4.20 24.00
CA ARG A 140 3.52 -5.27 23.02
C ARG A 140 4.23 -4.78 21.77
N THR A 141 3.73 -3.71 21.16
CA THR A 141 4.34 -3.14 19.93
C THR A 141 5.73 -2.60 20.19
N ARG A 142 5.97 -1.99 21.35
CA ARG A 142 7.31 -1.58 21.77
C ARG A 142 8.26 -2.78 21.92
N GLY A 143 7.82 -3.86 22.59
CA GLY A 143 8.58 -5.09 22.73
C GLY A 143 8.92 -5.73 21.38
N ASN A 144 7.96 -5.80 20.46
CA ASN A 144 8.18 -6.33 19.12
C ASN A 144 9.20 -5.51 18.33
N SER A 145 9.20 -4.18 18.47
CA SER A 145 10.19 -3.31 17.81
C SER A 145 11.61 -3.61 18.30
N GLU A 146 11.79 -3.75 19.60
CA GLU A 146 13.09 -4.03 20.23
C GLU A 146 13.61 -5.42 19.80
N ILE A 147 12.83 -6.47 19.99
CA ILE A 147 13.18 -7.85 19.62
C ILE A 147 13.53 -7.95 18.12
N LEU A 148 12.74 -7.31 17.25
CA LEU A 148 12.98 -7.32 15.80
C LEU A 148 14.32 -6.65 15.46
N CYS A 149 14.63 -5.53 16.09
CA CYS A 149 15.88 -4.80 15.88
C CYS A 149 17.10 -5.60 16.39
N GLU A 150 16.99 -6.23 17.55
CA GLU A 150 18.02 -7.11 18.11
C GLU A 150 18.28 -8.31 17.21
N ALA A 151 17.20 -9.01 16.76
CA ALA A 151 17.31 -10.16 15.87
C ALA A 151 17.98 -9.83 14.52
N LEU A 152 17.85 -8.59 14.05
CA LEU A 152 18.50 -8.10 12.82
C LEU A 152 19.87 -7.46 13.07
N GLY A 153 20.25 -7.18 14.30
CA GLY A 153 21.52 -6.57 14.67
C GLY A 153 21.64 -5.10 14.26
N VAL A 154 20.54 -4.35 14.26
CA VAL A 154 20.48 -2.93 13.91
C VAL A 154 20.62 -2.02 15.14
N ASP A 155 20.96 -0.74 14.95
CA ASP A 155 21.01 0.27 16.02
C ASP A 155 19.58 0.65 16.42
N PHE A 156 19.15 0.24 17.61
CA PHE A 156 17.83 0.54 18.17
C PHE A 156 17.90 1.70 19.16
N ARG A 157 17.02 2.69 18.99
CA ARG A 157 16.94 3.86 19.86
C ARG A 157 15.50 4.12 20.26
N GLU A 158 15.33 4.57 21.50
CA GLU A 158 14.04 5.06 21.99
C GLU A 158 14.11 6.56 22.26
N VAL A 159 13.15 7.31 21.70
CA VAL A 159 12.98 8.74 21.94
C VAL A 159 11.54 8.99 22.39
N ASN A 160 11.34 9.24 23.69
CA ASN A 160 10.02 9.59 24.20
C ASN A 160 9.65 11.01 23.76
N ILE A 161 8.57 11.14 22.98
CA ILE A 161 8.13 12.42 22.43
C ILE A 161 6.96 13.06 23.19
N ALA A 162 6.48 12.44 24.28
CA ALA A 162 5.29 12.89 24.98
C ALA A 162 5.41 14.32 25.53
N ASP A 163 6.57 14.70 26.06
CA ASP A 163 6.76 16.03 26.63
C ASP A 163 6.85 17.12 25.54
N ALA A 164 7.49 16.83 24.41
CA ALA A 164 7.52 17.72 23.26
C ALA A 164 6.10 17.97 22.70
N VAL A 165 5.32 16.90 22.54
CA VAL A 165 3.93 17.00 22.08
C VAL A 165 3.06 17.77 23.08
N LYS A 166 3.20 17.55 24.40
CA LYS A 166 2.49 18.32 25.42
C LYS A 166 2.86 19.80 25.38
N GLN A 167 4.14 20.12 25.19
CA GLN A 167 4.57 21.50 25.04
C GLN A 167 3.94 22.14 23.80
N HIS A 168 3.96 21.42 22.67
CA HIS A 168 3.30 21.89 21.45
C HIS A 168 1.79 22.14 21.65
N PHE A 169 1.07 21.25 22.35
CA PHE A 169 -0.35 21.46 22.68
C PHE A 169 -0.57 22.76 23.48
N LYS A 170 0.27 23.05 24.46
CA LYS A 170 0.20 24.31 25.21
C LYS A 170 0.43 25.53 24.30
N ASP A 171 1.40 25.46 23.40
CA ASP A 171 1.76 26.58 22.52
C ASP A 171 0.63 26.93 21.54
N ILE A 172 -0.14 25.90 21.08
CA ILE A 172 -1.29 26.10 20.17
C ILE A 172 -2.64 26.17 20.86
N ASN A 173 -2.67 26.14 22.21
CA ASN A 173 -3.88 26.09 23.03
C ASN A 173 -4.81 24.90 22.71
N GLN A 174 -4.25 23.73 22.39
CA GLN A 174 -5.01 22.47 22.25
C GLN A 174 -5.37 21.93 23.63
N PRO A 175 -6.67 21.66 23.94
CA PRO A 175 -7.04 21.06 25.21
C PRO A 175 -6.48 19.63 25.35
N GLU A 176 -5.93 19.30 26.50
CA GLU A 176 -5.26 17.99 26.74
C GLU A 176 -6.19 16.77 26.56
N ASN A 177 -7.50 16.96 26.81
CA ASN A 177 -8.51 15.89 26.77
C ASN A 177 -9.31 15.87 25.45
N THR A 178 -8.86 16.59 24.40
CA THR A 178 -9.52 16.61 23.11
C THR A 178 -8.77 15.71 22.13
N PHE A 179 -9.27 14.49 21.91
CA PHE A 179 -8.67 13.47 21.03
C PHE A 179 -9.17 13.60 19.60
N ASP A 180 -8.89 14.74 18.99
CA ASP A 180 -9.27 15.08 17.62
C ASP A 180 -8.12 14.88 16.63
N VAL A 181 -8.34 15.26 15.38
CA VAL A 181 -7.32 15.21 14.31
C VAL A 181 -6.06 16.02 14.63
N THR A 182 -6.15 17.07 15.47
CA THR A 182 -5.00 17.85 15.90
C THR A 182 -4.13 17.04 16.85
N PHE A 183 -4.78 16.34 17.80
CA PHE A 183 -4.10 15.46 18.74
C PHE A 183 -3.31 14.34 18.04
N GLU A 184 -3.91 13.70 17.04
CA GLU A 184 -3.25 12.64 16.27
C GLU A 184 -2.13 13.20 15.39
N ASN A 185 -2.41 14.26 14.62
CA ASN A 185 -1.47 14.81 13.67
C ASN A 185 -0.23 15.44 14.31
N ALA A 186 -0.36 16.04 15.50
CA ALA A 186 0.78 16.60 16.22
C ALA A 186 1.79 15.50 16.59
N GLN A 187 1.33 14.37 17.09
CA GLN A 187 2.19 13.21 17.39
C GLN A 187 2.89 12.66 16.14
N ALA A 188 2.17 12.52 15.03
CA ALA A 188 2.74 12.02 13.80
C ALA A 188 3.81 12.96 13.22
N ARG A 189 3.61 14.29 13.31
CA ARG A 189 4.60 15.29 12.86
C ARG A 189 5.81 15.32 13.76
N GLU A 190 5.64 15.22 15.08
CA GLU A 190 6.77 15.15 16.03
C GLU A 190 7.66 13.94 15.75
N ARG A 191 7.08 12.76 15.51
CA ARG A 191 7.82 11.57 15.09
C ARG A 191 8.63 11.81 13.82
N THR A 192 8.04 12.45 12.83
CA THR A 192 8.71 12.76 11.57
C THR A 192 9.86 13.76 11.77
N GLN A 193 9.66 14.80 12.57
CA GLN A 193 10.71 15.77 12.91
C GLN A 193 11.90 15.08 13.56
N VAL A 194 11.67 14.26 14.58
CA VAL A 194 12.73 13.54 15.32
C VAL A 194 13.58 12.68 14.37
N ILE A 195 12.97 11.86 13.51
CA ILE A 195 13.75 10.99 12.62
C ILE A 195 14.48 11.77 11.53
N MET A 196 13.93 12.89 11.05
CA MET A 196 14.59 13.77 10.08
C MET A 196 15.83 14.41 10.68
N ASP A 197 15.75 14.88 11.93
CA ASP A 197 16.88 15.51 12.62
C ASP A 197 17.96 14.47 12.99
N ILE A 198 17.59 13.27 13.41
CA ILE A 198 18.54 12.16 13.59
C ILE A 198 19.25 11.83 12.29
N ALA A 199 18.53 11.80 11.15
CA ALA A 199 19.15 11.58 9.85
C ALA A 199 20.16 12.68 9.50
N ASN A 200 19.86 13.95 9.80
CA ASN A 200 20.81 15.06 9.64
C ASN A 200 22.06 14.88 10.50
N GLN A 201 21.90 14.54 11.76
CA GLN A 201 23.01 14.33 12.69
C GLN A 201 23.97 13.23 12.24
N CYS A 202 23.45 12.14 11.68
CA CYS A 202 24.27 10.99 11.26
C CYS A 202 24.65 11.01 9.77
N GLY A 203 24.27 12.02 9.01
CA GLY A 203 24.46 12.07 7.56
C GLY A 203 23.72 10.95 6.84
N GLY A 204 22.54 10.60 7.33
CA GLY A 204 21.68 9.53 6.83
C GLY A 204 20.52 10.01 5.97
N ILE A 205 19.66 9.06 5.61
CA ILE A 205 18.37 9.32 4.97
C ILE A 205 17.24 8.64 5.75
N VAL A 206 16.06 9.27 5.75
CA VAL A 206 14.86 8.72 6.35
C VAL A 206 14.18 7.78 5.36
N ILE A 207 13.93 6.53 5.79
CA ILE A 207 13.20 5.53 5.04
C ILE A 207 11.73 5.56 5.44
N GLY A 208 10.86 5.80 4.46
CA GLY A 208 9.42 5.84 4.67
C GLY A 208 8.80 4.44 4.72
N THR A 209 7.83 4.30 5.60
CA THR A 209 7.12 3.04 5.88
C THR A 209 5.73 2.99 5.24
N GLY A 210 5.16 4.13 4.83
CA GLY A 210 3.83 4.21 4.24
C GLY A 210 3.68 3.36 2.97
N ASP A 211 2.58 2.65 2.87
CA ASP A 211 2.28 1.72 1.77
C ASP A 211 1.41 2.34 0.66
N LEU A 212 1.18 1.55 -0.41
CA LEU A 212 0.38 1.96 -1.56
C LEU A 212 -1.08 2.24 -1.18
N SER A 213 -1.68 1.41 -0.33
CA SER A 213 -3.10 1.50 0.04
C SER A 213 -3.36 2.72 0.91
N GLU A 214 -2.48 3.00 1.88
CA GLU A 214 -2.50 4.22 2.68
C GLU A 214 -2.38 5.46 1.80
N SER A 215 -1.46 5.46 0.85
CA SER A 215 -1.26 6.53 -0.11
C SER A 215 -2.49 6.73 -1.01
N ALA A 216 -3.15 5.65 -1.44
CA ALA A 216 -4.37 5.71 -2.24
C ALA A 216 -5.53 6.34 -1.47
N LEU A 217 -5.73 5.92 -0.22
CA LEU A 217 -6.82 6.38 0.65
C LEU A 217 -6.51 7.73 1.33
N GLY A 218 -5.26 8.21 1.22
CA GLY A 218 -4.78 9.36 2.00
C GLY A 218 -4.84 9.11 3.50
N TRP A 219 -4.66 7.86 3.92
CA TRP A 219 -4.64 7.45 5.33
C TRP A 219 -3.25 7.64 5.90
N ALA A 220 -2.85 8.88 6.03
CA ALA A 220 -1.61 9.33 6.59
C ALA A 220 -1.72 10.81 6.98
N THR A 221 -0.97 11.24 7.98
CA THR A 221 -0.88 12.65 8.37
C THR A 221 -0.07 13.42 7.33
N TYR A 222 -0.69 14.43 6.72
CA TYR A 222 0.02 15.33 5.81
C TYR A 222 1.21 16.00 6.52
N ASN A 223 2.38 15.94 5.89
CA ASN A 223 3.65 16.42 6.45
C ASN A 223 4.02 15.77 7.80
N GLY A 224 3.58 14.53 8.00
CA GLY A 224 3.91 13.67 9.12
C GLY A 224 4.43 12.34 8.59
N ASP A 225 3.79 11.24 8.96
CA ASP A 225 4.17 9.87 8.59
C ASP A 225 4.16 9.61 7.06
N HIS A 226 3.45 10.42 6.26
CA HIS A 226 3.52 10.31 4.80
C HIS A 226 4.83 10.83 4.19
N MET A 227 5.65 11.55 4.96
CA MET A 227 6.89 12.17 4.49
C MET A 227 8.11 11.31 4.84
N SER A 228 9.02 11.19 3.87
CA SER A 228 10.32 10.55 4.03
C SER A 228 11.25 10.99 2.90
N MET A 229 12.50 10.56 2.96
CA MET A 229 13.46 10.79 1.87
C MET A 229 13.42 9.69 0.80
N TYR A 230 12.89 8.50 1.15
CA TYR A 230 12.63 7.40 0.23
C TYR A 230 11.60 6.42 0.82
N GLY A 231 10.47 6.23 0.16
CA GLY A 231 9.39 5.34 0.60
C GLY A 231 9.53 3.94 0.02
N VAL A 232 10.09 2.99 0.76
CA VAL A 232 10.36 1.64 0.24
C VAL A 232 9.09 0.83 0.00
N ASN A 233 8.03 1.09 0.77
CA ASN A 233 6.73 0.41 0.65
C ASN A 233 5.76 1.13 -0.30
N ALA A 234 6.12 2.27 -0.88
CA ALA A 234 5.20 3.12 -1.64
C ALA A 234 4.52 2.42 -2.85
N GLY A 235 5.13 1.36 -3.37
CA GLY A 235 4.58 0.51 -4.43
C GLY A 235 3.94 -0.79 -3.94
N ILE A 236 3.86 -1.04 -2.63
CA ILE A 236 3.41 -2.31 -2.04
C ILE A 236 2.06 -2.07 -1.35
N PRO A 237 0.94 -2.69 -1.79
CA PRO A 237 -0.34 -2.54 -1.13
C PRO A 237 -0.39 -3.30 0.20
N LYS A 238 -1.28 -2.90 1.11
CA LYS A 238 -1.39 -3.42 2.48
C LYS A 238 -1.54 -4.95 2.52
N THR A 239 -2.31 -5.52 1.62
CA THR A 239 -2.48 -6.99 1.55
C THR A 239 -1.17 -7.69 1.18
N LEU A 240 -0.38 -7.11 0.29
CA LEU A 240 0.92 -7.64 -0.11
C LEU A 240 1.97 -7.42 1.00
N VAL A 241 1.93 -6.30 1.75
CA VAL A 241 2.80 -6.09 2.93
C VAL A 241 2.72 -7.29 3.87
N ARG A 242 1.49 -7.71 4.23
CA ARG A 242 1.25 -8.85 5.11
C ARG A 242 1.80 -10.16 4.52
N GLN A 243 1.57 -10.39 3.23
CA GLN A 243 2.06 -11.58 2.54
C GLN A 243 3.59 -11.65 2.49
N LEU A 244 4.26 -10.50 2.25
CA LEU A 244 5.73 -10.43 2.20
C LEU A 244 6.36 -10.65 3.58
N VAL A 245 5.79 -10.07 4.66
CA VAL A 245 6.26 -10.33 6.03
C VAL A 245 6.08 -11.80 6.39
N ASN A 246 4.94 -12.42 6.01
CA ASN A 246 4.73 -13.86 6.21
C ASN A 246 5.74 -14.70 5.42
N PHE A 247 5.99 -14.36 4.15
CA PHE A 247 7.00 -15.04 3.33
C PHE A 247 8.39 -15.00 3.98
N VAL A 248 8.79 -13.85 4.54
CA VAL A 248 10.07 -13.75 5.26
C VAL A 248 10.05 -14.59 6.53
N ALA A 249 8.95 -14.58 7.29
CA ALA A 249 8.82 -15.40 8.49
C ALA A 249 8.91 -16.90 8.19
N GLU A 250 8.37 -17.36 7.06
CA GLU A 250 8.45 -18.76 6.63
C GLU A 250 9.86 -19.17 6.17
N ASN A 251 10.65 -18.22 5.67
CA ASN A 251 12.01 -18.44 5.16
C ASN A 251 13.12 -18.01 6.13
N THR A 252 12.81 -17.87 7.41
CA THR A 252 13.76 -17.55 8.47
C THR A 252 13.48 -18.42 9.69
N ASP A 253 14.41 -18.46 10.64
CA ASP A 253 14.33 -19.29 11.84
C ASP A 253 14.59 -18.47 13.12
N GLY A 254 14.45 -19.12 14.29
CA GLY A 254 14.79 -18.57 15.58
C GLY A 254 13.92 -17.38 16.01
N GLU A 255 14.54 -16.43 16.68
CA GLU A 255 13.88 -15.26 17.29
C GLU A 255 13.23 -14.34 16.24
N LEU A 256 13.90 -14.16 15.08
CA LEU A 256 13.38 -13.37 13.98
C LEU A 256 12.04 -13.95 13.47
N LYS A 257 11.93 -15.26 13.29
CA LYS A 257 10.66 -15.92 12.93
C LYS A 257 9.57 -15.67 13.97
N ALA A 258 9.92 -15.85 15.24
CA ALA A 258 8.94 -15.72 16.33
C ALA A 258 8.36 -14.31 16.40
N VAL A 259 9.19 -13.28 16.33
CA VAL A 259 8.72 -11.87 16.37
C VAL A 259 7.94 -11.49 15.13
N LEU A 260 8.29 -11.98 13.94
CA LEU A 260 7.53 -11.72 12.72
C LEU A 260 6.13 -12.34 12.79
N LEU A 261 6.00 -13.55 13.32
CA LEU A 261 4.70 -14.18 13.53
C LEU A 261 3.84 -13.46 14.57
N ASP A 262 4.44 -12.92 15.65
CA ASP A 262 3.71 -12.10 16.63
C ASP A 262 3.22 -10.80 16.03
N ILE A 263 4.04 -10.12 15.21
CA ILE A 263 3.66 -8.91 14.47
C ILE A 263 2.50 -9.21 13.51
N LEU A 264 2.55 -10.33 12.78
CA LEU A 264 1.46 -10.78 11.89
C LEU A 264 0.14 -11.03 12.64
N GLY A 265 0.22 -11.46 13.90
CA GLY A 265 -0.92 -11.65 14.79
C GLY A 265 -1.47 -10.38 15.43
N THR A 266 -0.80 -9.24 15.27
CA THR A 266 -1.22 -7.97 15.86
C THR A 266 -2.20 -7.22 14.94
N PRO A 267 -3.33 -6.71 15.44
CA PRO A 267 -4.27 -5.91 14.65
C PRO A 267 -3.62 -4.61 14.13
N VAL A 268 -3.99 -4.20 12.92
CA VAL A 268 -3.53 -2.92 12.35
C VAL A 268 -4.22 -1.76 13.06
N SER A 269 -3.42 -0.86 13.65
CA SER A 269 -3.91 0.30 14.38
C SER A 269 -2.94 1.49 14.25
N PRO A 270 -3.42 2.73 14.19
CA PRO A 270 -2.57 3.92 14.12
C PRO A 270 -1.82 4.23 15.42
N GLU A 271 -2.19 3.64 16.57
CA GLU A 271 -1.56 3.86 17.90
C GLU A 271 -1.36 5.34 18.30
N LEU A 272 -2.27 6.20 17.87
CA LEU A 272 -2.22 7.64 18.16
C LEU A 272 -3.16 8.05 19.30
N LEU A 273 -4.26 7.31 19.47
CA LEU A 273 -5.21 7.51 20.57
C LEU A 273 -4.75 6.78 21.83
N PRO A 274 -5.05 7.31 23.02
CA PRO A 274 -4.79 6.59 24.26
C PRO A 274 -5.45 5.21 24.24
N THR A 275 -4.79 4.22 24.84
CA THR A 275 -5.36 2.89 25.04
C THR A 275 -6.59 2.95 25.96
N ASP A 276 -7.49 1.99 25.84
CA ASP A 276 -8.62 1.86 26.78
C ASP A 276 -8.15 1.51 28.21
N ASP A 277 -9.08 1.44 29.16
CA ASP A 277 -8.79 1.14 30.58
C ASP A 277 -8.14 -0.24 30.79
N LYS A 278 -8.17 -1.13 29.75
CA LYS A 278 -7.53 -2.44 29.78
C LYS A 278 -6.18 -2.46 29.10
N GLY A 279 -5.75 -1.35 28.49
CA GLY A 279 -4.52 -1.23 27.73
C GLY A 279 -4.63 -1.77 26.30
N ASP A 280 -5.85 -2.01 25.82
CA ASP A 280 -6.15 -2.46 24.46
C ASP A 280 -6.27 -1.28 23.49
N ILE A 281 -6.09 -1.58 22.21
CA ILE A 281 -6.15 -0.60 21.11
C ILE A 281 -7.59 -0.07 21.00
N ALA A 282 -7.79 1.24 21.21
CA ALA A 282 -9.10 1.88 21.19
C ALA A 282 -9.76 1.88 19.80
N GLN A 283 -8.99 1.73 18.71
CA GLN A 283 -9.53 1.89 17.36
C GLN A 283 -8.76 1.01 16.35
N LYS A 284 -9.50 0.21 15.57
CA LYS A 284 -8.94 -0.54 14.43
C LYS A 284 -9.06 0.29 13.16
N THR A 285 -8.00 0.34 12.37
CA THR A 285 -7.98 1.08 11.10
C THR A 285 -9.08 0.63 10.14
N GLU A 286 -9.32 -0.68 10.02
CA GLU A 286 -10.33 -1.22 9.10
C GLU A 286 -11.77 -0.88 9.46
N ASP A 287 -12.06 -0.55 10.72
CA ASP A 287 -13.39 -0.08 11.13
C ASP A 287 -13.71 1.31 10.53
N LEU A 288 -12.68 2.11 10.28
CA LEU A 288 -12.80 3.47 9.75
C LEU A 288 -12.67 3.56 8.24
N VAL A 289 -11.70 2.85 7.68
CA VAL A 289 -11.40 2.94 6.25
C VAL A 289 -11.96 1.78 5.45
N GLY A 290 -12.28 0.66 6.09
CA GLY A 290 -12.76 -0.57 5.48
C GLY A 290 -11.69 -1.63 5.23
N PRO A 291 -12.11 -2.83 4.79
CA PRO A 291 -11.20 -3.93 4.50
C PRO A 291 -10.20 -3.59 3.40
N TYR A 292 -8.92 -3.74 3.68
CA TYR A 292 -7.86 -3.44 2.72
C TYR A 292 -7.92 -4.31 1.47
N GLU A 293 -8.41 -5.54 1.55
CA GLU A 293 -8.57 -6.40 0.38
C GLU A 293 -9.55 -5.85 -0.66
N LEU A 294 -10.64 -5.19 -0.22
CA LEU A 294 -11.54 -4.48 -1.13
C LEU A 294 -10.84 -3.25 -1.74
N HIS A 295 -10.13 -2.47 -0.92
CA HIS A 295 -9.44 -1.28 -1.41
C HIS A 295 -8.33 -1.62 -2.40
N ASP A 296 -7.53 -2.63 -2.14
CA ASP A 296 -6.46 -3.07 -3.03
C ASP A 296 -7.04 -3.58 -4.36
N PHE A 297 -8.17 -4.31 -4.31
CA PHE A 297 -8.90 -4.69 -5.52
C PHE A 297 -9.39 -3.45 -6.30
N PHE A 298 -9.95 -2.45 -5.61
CA PHE A 298 -10.40 -1.21 -6.25
C PHE A 298 -9.25 -0.41 -6.83
N ILE A 299 -8.14 -0.27 -6.11
CA ILE A 299 -6.92 0.42 -6.57
C ILE A 299 -6.42 -0.21 -7.87
N TYR A 300 -6.27 -1.53 -7.90
CA TYR A 300 -5.76 -2.24 -9.06
C TYR A 300 -6.65 -2.00 -10.29
N ASN A 301 -7.94 -2.22 -10.15
CA ASN A 301 -8.89 -2.08 -11.25
C ASN A 301 -9.06 -0.62 -11.70
N PHE A 302 -9.02 0.33 -10.76
CA PHE A 302 -9.16 1.75 -11.07
C PHE A 302 -7.89 2.34 -11.71
N VAL A 303 -6.71 2.08 -11.13
CA VAL A 303 -5.46 2.72 -11.57
C VAL A 303 -4.83 1.98 -12.75
N TYR A 304 -4.79 0.66 -12.71
CA TYR A 304 -4.15 -0.12 -13.78
C TYR A 304 -5.04 -0.26 -15.02
N TYR A 305 -6.28 -0.69 -14.83
CA TYR A 305 -7.20 -0.91 -15.94
C TYR A 305 -8.04 0.32 -16.32
N ASN A 306 -8.06 1.38 -15.51
CA ASN A 306 -8.93 2.56 -15.67
C ASN A 306 -10.42 2.17 -15.78
N PHE A 307 -10.87 1.21 -14.98
CA PHE A 307 -12.27 0.82 -14.97
C PHE A 307 -13.11 1.85 -14.23
N THR A 308 -14.35 2.02 -14.71
CA THR A 308 -15.34 2.87 -14.03
C THR A 308 -15.83 2.20 -12.74
N PRO A 309 -16.35 2.98 -11.77
CA PRO A 309 -16.92 2.44 -10.54
C PRO A 309 -17.97 1.34 -10.78
N LYS A 310 -18.83 1.51 -11.76
CA LYS A 310 -19.86 0.51 -12.13
C LYS A 310 -19.24 -0.83 -12.52
N LYS A 311 -18.17 -0.80 -13.31
CA LYS A 311 -17.47 -2.02 -13.70
C LYS A 311 -16.72 -2.64 -12.51
N ILE A 312 -16.04 -1.83 -11.68
CA ILE A 312 -15.34 -2.28 -10.49
C ILE A 312 -16.31 -2.97 -9.53
N TYR A 313 -17.47 -2.36 -9.27
CA TYR A 313 -18.51 -2.94 -8.42
C TYR A 313 -18.97 -4.31 -8.93
N ARG A 314 -19.28 -4.43 -10.25
CA ARG A 314 -19.68 -5.69 -10.86
C ARG A 314 -18.61 -6.78 -10.69
N LEU A 315 -17.34 -6.45 -10.93
CA LEU A 315 -16.24 -7.39 -10.78
C LEU A 315 -16.01 -7.77 -9.31
N ALA A 316 -16.12 -6.82 -8.39
CA ALA A 316 -15.98 -7.08 -6.95
C ALA A 316 -17.05 -8.03 -6.42
N LYS A 317 -18.31 -7.89 -6.86
CA LYS A 317 -19.39 -8.83 -6.51
C LYS A 317 -19.07 -10.27 -6.90
N ILE A 318 -18.40 -10.48 -8.03
CA ILE A 318 -17.98 -11.81 -8.49
C ILE A 318 -16.76 -12.29 -7.73
N ALA A 319 -15.76 -11.39 -7.53
CA ALA A 319 -14.50 -11.74 -6.88
C ALA A 319 -14.67 -12.09 -5.38
N PHE A 320 -15.63 -11.43 -4.73
CA PHE A 320 -15.88 -11.56 -3.29
C PHE A 320 -17.25 -12.19 -2.98
N ASP A 321 -17.78 -12.98 -3.91
CA ASP A 321 -19.03 -13.71 -3.70
C ASP A 321 -18.95 -14.59 -2.45
N GLY A 322 -19.97 -14.53 -1.60
CA GLY A 322 -20.01 -15.23 -0.31
C GLY A 322 -19.10 -14.64 0.80
N VAL A 323 -18.29 -13.60 0.51
CA VAL A 323 -17.41 -12.93 1.48
C VAL A 323 -18.02 -11.59 1.94
N TYR A 324 -18.44 -10.76 0.98
CA TYR A 324 -19.04 -9.45 1.25
C TYR A 324 -20.40 -9.30 0.56
N SER A 325 -21.34 -8.65 1.26
CA SER A 325 -22.63 -8.31 0.62
C SER A 325 -22.45 -7.16 -0.38
N ASP A 326 -23.40 -7.04 -1.28
CA ASP A 326 -23.48 -5.98 -2.28
C ASP A 326 -23.43 -4.58 -1.66
N GLU A 327 -24.12 -4.40 -0.53
CA GLU A 327 -24.16 -3.13 0.22
C GLU A 327 -22.80 -2.78 0.82
N VAL A 328 -22.08 -3.78 1.34
CA VAL A 328 -20.73 -3.59 1.90
C VAL A 328 -19.75 -3.18 0.80
N ILE A 329 -19.79 -3.86 -0.35
CA ILE A 329 -18.96 -3.51 -1.51
C ILE A 329 -19.27 -2.09 -1.99
N LYS A 330 -20.54 -1.73 -2.15
CA LYS A 330 -20.98 -0.38 -2.57
C LYS A 330 -20.53 0.69 -1.57
N LYS A 331 -20.69 0.43 -0.27
CA LYS A 331 -20.26 1.32 0.82
C LYS A 331 -18.77 1.64 0.68
N TRP A 332 -17.93 0.62 0.60
CA TRP A 332 -16.48 0.81 0.58
C TRP A 332 -15.95 1.34 -0.75
N LEU A 333 -16.61 1.02 -1.86
CA LEU A 333 -16.31 1.65 -3.16
C LEU A 333 -16.60 3.16 -3.13
N THR A 334 -17.67 3.58 -2.44
CA THR A 334 -18.01 5.00 -2.24
C THR A 334 -16.93 5.70 -1.41
N VAL A 335 -16.51 5.07 -0.31
CA VAL A 335 -15.42 5.57 0.56
C VAL A 335 -14.12 5.68 -0.24
N PHE A 336 -13.77 4.64 -1.00
CA PHE A 336 -12.59 4.62 -1.86
C PHE A 336 -12.61 5.78 -2.85
N ALA A 337 -13.66 5.92 -3.65
CA ALA A 337 -13.76 6.96 -4.69
C ALA A 337 -13.60 8.37 -4.09
N ARG A 338 -14.27 8.63 -2.98
CA ARG A 338 -14.18 9.92 -2.26
C ARG A 338 -12.78 10.17 -1.73
N ARG A 339 -12.21 9.21 -1.00
CA ARG A 339 -10.89 9.39 -0.37
C ARG A 339 -9.79 9.45 -1.40
N PHE A 340 -9.82 8.61 -2.42
CA PHE A 340 -8.83 8.58 -3.49
C PHE A 340 -8.70 9.94 -4.18
N VAL A 341 -9.81 10.56 -4.53
CA VAL A 341 -9.78 11.85 -5.24
C VAL A 341 -9.48 13.01 -4.28
N ASN A 342 -10.17 13.10 -3.14
CA ASN A 342 -10.03 14.23 -2.22
C ASN A 342 -8.66 14.31 -1.54
N ASN A 343 -7.93 13.20 -1.47
CA ASN A 343 -6.58 13.17 -0.89
C ASN A 343 -5.45 13.26 -1.93
N GLN A 344 -5.76 13.64 -3.18
CA GLN A 344 -4.74 13.80 -4.22
C GLN A 344 -3.64 14.79 -3.82
N PHE A 345 -3.96 15.85 -3.10
CA PHE A 345 -2.96 16.83 -2.64
C PHE A 345 -1.86 16.20 -1.78
N LYS A 346 -2.16 15.16 -0.99
CA LYS A 346 -1.16 14.40 -0.23
C LYS A 346 -0.19 13.66 -1.16
N ARG A 347 -0.73 13.04 -2.23
CA ARG A 347 0.08 12.31 -3.21
C ARG A 347 0.96 13.23 -4.06
N SER A 348 0.58 14.48 -4.25
CA SER A 348 1.38 15.46 -5.02
C SER A 348 2.78 15.69 -4.45
N CYS A 349 2.99 15.44 -3.16
CA CYS A 349 4.28 15.56 -2.48
C CYS A 349 4.81 14.23 -1.93
N MET A 350 4.36 13.10 -2.45
CA MET A 350 4.89 11.79 -2.06
C MET A 350 6.42 11.71 -2.27
N PRO A 351 7.15 11.06 -1.36
CA PRO A 351 8.56 10.72 -1.59
C PRO A 351 8.72 9.78 -2.79
N ASP A 352 9.94 9.71 -3.33
CA ASP A 352 10.29 8.68 -4.29
C ASP A 352 10.25 7.29 -3.64
N GLY A 353 9.92 6.28 -4.43
CA GLY A 353 9.92 4.89 -4.01
C GLY A 353 10.05 3.95 -5.19
N PRO A 354 10.28 2.66 -4.93
CA PRO A 354 10.36 1.65 -5.98
C PRO A 354 8.98 1.35 -6.56
N MET A 355 8.92 1.02 -7.84
CA MET A 355 7.74 0.47 -8.50
C MET A 355 7.91 -1.06 -8.54
N VAL A 356 7.19 -1.76 -7.67
CA VAL A 356 7.34 -3.22 -7.49
C VAL A 356 6.27 -4.04 -8.21
N ASN A 357 5.28 -3.38 -8.77
CA ASN A 357 4.18 -3.96 -9.56
C ASN A 357 3.69 -2.96 -10.61
N GLU A 358 2.63 -3.31 -11.35
CA GLU A 358 2.10 -2.49 -12.44
C GLU A 358 1.39 -1.21 -11.99
N VAL A 359 1.10 -1.08 -10.69
CA VAL A 359 0.40 0.08 -10.11
C VAL A 359 1.38 0.98 -9.39
N SER A 360 1.38 2.25 -9.73
CA SER A 360 2.12 3.28 -9.00
C SER A 360 1.27 4.54 -8.88
N LEU A 361 1.32 5.16 -7.71
CA LEU A 361 0.63 6.42 -7.43
C LEU A 361 1.59 7.63 -7.50
N SER A 362 2.81 7.43 -7.95
CA SER A 362 3.82 8.49 -8.04
C SER A 362 3.36 9.62 -8.96
N PRO A 363 3.35 10.89 -8.50
CA PRO A 363 2.97 12.04 -9.31
C PRO A 363 4.01 12.37 -10.39
N ARG A 364 5.18 11.76 -10.31
CA ARG A 364 6.32 11.99 -11.23
C ARG A 364 6.26 11.16 -12.52
N GLY A 365 5.06 10.73 -12.92
CA GLY A 365 4.83 10.10 -14.22
C GLY A 365 3.80 8.97 -14.22
N ALA A 366 3.61 8.29 -13.09
CA ALA A 366 2.70 7.14 -13.04
C ALA A 366 1.23 7.55 -12.90
N LEU A 367 0.92 8.48 -11.99
CA LEU A 367 -0.44 8.99 -11.78
C LEU A 367 -0.42 10.53 -11.77
N ARG A 368 -0.91 11.13 -12.86
CA ARG A 368 -1.07 12.59 -12.95
C ARG A 368 -2.53 12.96 -12.77
N LEU A 369 -2.85 13.48 -11.59
CA LEU A 369 -4.17 13.94 -11.23
C LEU A 369 -4.05 15.31 -10.56
N PRO A 370 -4.86 16.32 -10.92
CA PRO A 370 -4.84 17.61 -10.23
C PRO A 370 -5.28 17.45 -8.78
N SER A 371 -4.65 18.22 -7.88
CA SER A 371 -4.97 18.17 -6.44
C SER A 371 -6.40 18.60 -6.13
N ASP A 372 -6.99 19.42 -7.02
CA ASP A 372 -8.37 19.91 -6.89
C ASP A 372 -9.40 19.08 -7.65
N ALA A 373 -9.05 17.86 -8.05
CA ALA A 373 -10.00 16.95 -8.71
C ALA A 373 -11.17 16.62 -7.77
N ALA A 374 -12.38 16.59 -8.33
CA ALA A 374 -13.60 16.28 -7.57
C ALA A 374 -14.11 14.87 -7.86
N ALA A 375 -14.54 14.16 -6.82
CA ALA A 375 -15.09 12.81 -6.94
C ALA A 375 -16.54 12.77 -7.47
N THR A 376 -17.15 13.89 -7.78
CA THR A 376 -18.59 14.02 -8.05
C THR A 376 -19.10 13.07 -9.14
N VAL A 377 -18.35 12.90 -10.24
CA VAL A 377 -18.75 12.03 -11.36
C VAL A 377 -18.72 10.56 -10.92
N LEU A 378 -17.65 10.15 -10.22
CA LEU A 378 -17.50 8.77 -9.71
C LEU A 378 -18.61 8.43 -8.69
N LEU A 379 -18.90 9.37 -7.77
CA LEU A 379 -19.93 9.17 -6.75
C LEU A 379 -21.33 9.08 -7.35
N LYS A 380 -21.67 9.91 -8.35
CA LYS A 380 -22.96 9.81 -9.06
C LYS A 380 -23.11 8.46 -9.79
N GLU A 381 -22.05 7.92 -10.37
CA GLU A 381 -22.08 6.60 -10.98
C GLU A 381 -22.34 5.50 -9.95
N ILE A 382 -21.72 5.60 -8.75
CA ILE A 382 -21.94 4.64 -7.65
C ILE A 382 -23.35 4.75 -7.05
N GLU A 383 -23.90 5.94 -6.93
CA GLU A 383 -25.28 6.14 -6.43
C GLU A 383 -26.30 5.40 -7.29
N ASN A 384 -26.07 5.33 -8.60
CA ASN A 384 -26.94 4.67 -9.59
C ASN A 384 -26.68 3.16 -9.76
N LEU A 385 -25.93 2.51 -8.86
CA LEU A 385 -25.66 1.07 -8.86
C LEU A 385 -26.79 0.26 -8.23
#